data_a2447d1cb64c50e23d39ff5012380f2a
#
_entry.id   a2447d1cb64c50e23d39ff5012380f2a
#
_cell.length_a   1.000
_cell.length_b   1.000
_cell.length_c   1.000
_cell.angle_alpha   90.00
_cell.angle_beta   90.00
_cell.angle_gamma   90.00
#
_symmetry.space_group_name_H-M   'P 1'
#
loop_
_entity.id
_entity.type
_entity.pdbx_description
1 polymer ?
#
loop_
_entity_poly.entity_id
_entity_poly.type
_entity_poly.pdbx_seq_one_letter_code
_entity_poly.pdbx_strand_id
1 'polypeptide(L)'
;MLVPFISKPVHIDDAAYVAIAKHIAKDPADYYGLSLNWDGVARPVYEWHASPPFVKFYLAFIGTLFGWKEWVLHTAFLLPAILASAATFLLAKRLCKRPFVALAATLCTPAFIISGTSLMLDTWLLAYFMLAMALWVEGFARGSIRYLFCAAICAGLALWTKYFGIALIPLLTVYALLKSDRPKYWWVLLLVPTAMLIAEQAYSYFTYRHFLFTNVAHVVMDERISDRTVYTWLLIGLSFAGGCTFSVMQLGGVLWNGRLRLLGTLLWLAMSFLLVWLTSRDNVTLTAGFKLPTVSIFVYAVLLLGGSQLFSLTYSELRHRADPESWLLALWIAGTFFFACYVTWSVNVRSLLPLVPAVAMLAARRLDFIEVVNPKKTNRRIVTILSVSAIVSLLIARADMEWAQSQREAAYRYGDFAKSHHGTVYFQGHWGFQHYMHEAGVAQFDAKTTVLQPGDVVICPRNNANVRPIPRDYTAARAHDQFSIAHR
;
A
#
# COMPACT_ATOMS: atom_id res chain seq x y z
N MET A 1 14.51 10.50 5.70
CA MET A 1 14.48 9.50 4.60
C MET A 1 13.55 9.92 3.47
N LEU A 2 12.35 10.50 3.72
CA LEU A 2 11.36 10.85 2.67
C LEU A 2 11.62 12.19 1.97
N VAL A 3 12.28 13.14 2.64
CA VAL A 3 12.51 14.51 2.13
C VAL A 3 13.17 14.56 0.74
N PRO A 4 14.11 13.70 0.35
CA PRO A 4 14.69 13.72 -1.00
C PRO A 4 13.69 13.44 -2.13
N PHE A 5 12.50 12.94 -1.80
CA PHE A 5 11.47 12.51 -2.77
C PHE A 5 10.25 13.45 -2.83
N ILE A 6 10.30 14.62 -2.18
CA ILE A 6 9.16 15.56 -2.18
C ILE A 6 8.84 16.14 -3.57
N SER A 7 9.78 16.09 -4.50
CA SER A 7 9.60 16.52 -5.90
C SER A 7 9.27 15.35 -6.85
N LYS A 8 8.93 14.17 -6.31
CA LYS A 8 8.54 13.01 -7.12
C LYS A 8 7.31 13.38 -7.96
N PRO A 9 7.31 13.08 -9.27
CA PRO A 9 6.15 13.28 -10.12
C PRO A 9 4.94 12.49 -9.64
N VAL A 10 3.75 12.98 -10.00
CA VAL A 10 2.48 12.24 -9.84
C VAL A 10 2.61 10.87 -10.51
N HIS A 11 2.32 9.80 -9.76
CA HIS A 11 2.64 8.44 -10.19
C HIS A 11 1.55 7.46 -9.78
N ILE A 12 1.34 6.42 -10.60
CA ILE A 12 0.30 5.40 -10.37
C ILE A 12 -1.06 6.07 -10.03
N ASP A 13 -1.75 5.62 -9.00
CA ASP A 13 -3.10 6.10 -8.62
C ASP A 13 -3.12 7.55 -8.09
N ASP A 14 -1.97 8.17 -7.81
CA ASP A 14 -1.88 9.59 -7.41
C ASP A 14 -2.61 10.48 -8.44
N ALA A 15 -2.57 10.13 -9.73
CA ALA A 15 -3.23 10.86 -10.81
C ALA A 15 -4.74 10.97 -10.60
N ALA A 16 -5.40 9.86 -10.27
CA ALA A 16 -6.84 9.85 -9.97
C ALA A 16 -7.14 10.64 -8.69
N TYR A 17 -6.31 10.48 -7.63
CA TYR A 17 -6.52 11.19 -6.36
C TYR A 17 -6.38 12.70 -6.51
N VAL A 18 -5.41 13.17 -7.29
CA VAL A 18 -5.23 14.60 -7.57
C VAL A 18 -6.39 15.13 -8.42
N ALA A 19 -6.86 14.39 -9.43
CA ALA A 19 -8.00 14.77 -10.24
C ALA A 19 -9.29 14.89 -9.41
N ILE A 20 -9.58 13.91 -8.56
CA ILE A 20 -10.71 13.91 -7.64
C ILE A 20 -10.58 15.05 -6.63
N ALA A 21 -9.40 15.30 -6.07
CA ALA A 21 -9.17 16.39 -5.13
C ALA A 21 -9.38 17.77 -5.77
N LYS A 22 -8.95 17.97 -7.02
CA LYS A 22 -9.23 19.19 -7.79
C LYS A 22 -10.72 19.40 -8.03
N HIS A 23 -11.49 18.32 -8.19
CA HIS A 23 -12.95 18.37 -8.29
C HIS A 23 -13.59 18.74 -6.93
N ILE A 24 -13.19 18.05 -5.85
CA ILE A 24 -13.66 18.35 -4.48
C ILE A 24 -13.39 19.80 -4.09
N ALA A 25 -12.28 20.40 -4.52
CA ALA A 25 -11.97 21.79 -4.27
C ALA A 25 -12.97 22.76 -4.91
N LYS A 26 -13.69 22.34 -5.95
CA LYS A 26 -14.74 23.12 -6.66
C LYS A 26 -16.13 22.79 -6.11
N ASP A 27 -16.41 21.52 -5.88
CA ASP A 27 -17.69 21.03 -5.39
C ASP A 27 -17.46 19.93 -4.34
N PRO A 28 -17.31 20.29 -3.05
CA PRO A 28 -17.09 19.32 -1.99
C PRO A 28 -18.31 18.46 -1.67
N ALA A 29 -19.53 18.89 -2.08
CA ALA A 29 -20.74 18.12 -1.86
C ALA A 29 -20.84 16.97 -2.90
N ASP A 30 -20.41 17.20 -4.12
CA ASP A 30 -20.38 16.18 -5.19
C ASP A 30 -18.98 15.56 -5.33
N TYR A 31 -18.42 14.98 -4.26
CA TYR A 31 -17.01 14.59 -4.22
C TYR A 31 -16.58 13.52 -5.23
N TYR A 32 -17.50 12.71 -5.80
CA TYR A 32 -17.22 11.66 -6.77
C TYR A 32 -18.06 11.72 -8.06
N GLY A 33 -18.79 12.81 -8.30
CA GLY A 33 -19.55 13.01 -9.55
C GLY A 33 -18.67 13.32 -10.78
N LEU A 34 -17.40 13.62 -10.58
CA LEU A 34 -16.43 13.79 -11.66
C LEU A 34 -16.43 12.55 -12.58
N SER A 35 -16.52 12.77 -13.89
CA SER A 35 -16.28 11.72 -14.88
C SER A 35 -14.79 11.63 -15.20
N LEU A 36 -14.23 10.43 -15.07
CA LEU A 36 -12.82 10.15 -15.34
C LEU A 36 -12.69 8.89 -16.22
N ASN A 37 -11.91 9.01 -17.28
CA ASN A 37 -11.57 7.88 -18.12
C ASN A 37 -10.36 7.13 -17.51
N TRP A 38 -10.65 6.13 -16.66
CA TRP A 38 -9.61 5.33 -16.02
C TRP A 38 -9.37 3.99 -16.74
N ASP A 39 -10.43 3.42 -17.33
CA ASP A 39 -10.42 2.08 -17.93
C ASP A 39 -10.60 2.13 -19.46
N GLY A 40 -10.29 3.25 -20.10
CA GLY A 40 -10.49 3.46 -21.53
C GLY A 40 -11.90 3.92 -21.89
N VAL A 41 -12.76 4.19 -20.91
CA VAL A 41 -14.10 4.79 -21.05
C VAL A 41 -14.33 5.76 -19.91
N ALA A 42 -14.78 6.98 -20.22
CA ALA A 42 -15.13 7.95 -19.20
C ALA A 42 -16.39 7.54 -18.44
N ARG A 43 -16.30 7.46 -17.11
CA ARG A 43 -17.41 7.11 -16.20
C ARG A 43 -17.35 7.97 -14.94
N PRO A 44 -18.48 8.23 -14.27
CA PRO A 44 -18.47 8.87 -12.97
C PRO A 44 -17.63 8.08 -11.96
N VAL A 45 -16.85 8.79 -11.13
CA VAL A 45 -15.93 8.16 -10.17
C VAL A 45 -16.67 7.29 -9.17
N TYR A 46 -17.88 7.66 -8.74
CA TYR A 46 -18.67 6.88 -7.80
C TYR A 46 -19.05 5.48 -8.30
N GLU A 47 -19.02 5.22 -9.63
CA GLU A 47 -19.35 3.91 -10.19
C GLU A 47 -18.23 2.87 -10.08
N TRP A 48 -16.98 3.31 -9.98
CA TRP A 48 -15.83 2.39 -10.02
C TRP A 48 -14.83 2.57 -8.89
N HIS A 49 -14.80 3.74 -8.25
CA HIS A 49 -13.79 4.00 -7.23
C HIS A 49 -14.13 3.32 -5.90
N ALA A 50 -13.22 2.49 -5.41
CA ALA A 50 -13.44 1.59 -4.27
C ALA A 50 -12.80 2.09 -2.96
N SER A 51 -12.68 3.40 -2.75
CA SER A 51 -12.13 3.93 -1.49
C SER A 51 -12.85 5.19 -1.01
N PRO A 52 -12.97 5.38 0.32
CA PRO A 52 -13.59 6.57 0.91
C PRO A 52 -12.86 7.87 0.57
N PRO A 53 -13.50 9.04 0.73
CA PRO A 53 -13.00 10.31 0.20
C PRO A 53 -12.00 11.07 1.09
N PHE A 54 -11.75 10.66 2.34
CA PHE A 54 -11.00 11.44 3.33
C PHE A 54 -9.68 12.03 2.81
N VAL A 55 -8.83 11.19 2.21
CA VAL A 55 -7.50 11.66 1.74
C VAL A 55 -7.63 12.61 0.54
N LYS A 56 -8.68 12.46 -0.28
CA LYS A 56 -8.94 13.36 -1.40
C LYS A 56 -9.39 14.73 -0.89
N PHE A 57 -10.18 14.78 0.20
CA PHE A 57 -10.49 16.04 0.91
C PHE A 57 -9.23 16.68 1.49
N TYR A 58 -8.33 15.88 2.09
CA TYR A 58 -7.05 16.40 2.56
C TYR A 58 -6.20 16.99 1.43
N LEU A 59 -6.09 16.29 0.30
CA LEU A 59 -5.41 16.80 -0.90
C LEU A 59 -6.07 18.07 -1.45
N ALA A 60 -7.40 18.13 -1.48
CA ALA A 60 -8.16 19.31 -1.89
C ALA A 60 -7.86 20.51 -1.00
N PHE A 61 -7.87 20.31 0.33
CA PHE A 61 -7.52 21.35 1.30
C PHE A 61 -6.10 21.88 1.10
N ILE A 62 -5.11 20.98 0.98
CA ILE A 62 -3.71 21.37 0.75
C ILE A 62 -3.53 22.06 -0.60
N GLY A 63 -4.11 21.50 -1.67
CA GLY A 63 -3.99 22.05 -3.02
C GLY A 63 -4.62 23.43 -3.15
N THR A 64 -5.74 23.68 -2.48
CA THR A 64 -6.43 24.98 -2.48
C THR A 64 -5.64 26.03 -1.70
N LEU A 65 -5.05 25.68 -0.57
CA LEU A 65 -4.35 26.65 0.28
C LEU A 65 -2.91 26.92 -0.17
N PHE A 66 -2.19 25.89 -0.62
CA PHE A 66 -0.74 25.98 -0.87
C PHE A 66 -0.35 25.72 -2.32
N GLY A 67 -1.30 25.35 -3.16
CA GLY A 67 -1.10 25.05 -4.59
C GLY A 67 -0.90 23.56 -4.88
N TRP A 68 -1.04 23.22 -6.17
CA TRP A 68 -1.11 21.84 -6.68
C TRP A 68 0.23 21.28 -7.18
N LYS A 69 1.34 21.94 -6.84
CA LYS A 69 2.67 21.48 -7.22
C LYS A 69 3.02 20.19 -6.45
N GLU A 70 3.72 19.27 -7.10
CA GLU A 70 4.07 17.96 -6.51
C GLU A 70 4.77 18.11 -5.16
N TRP A 71 5.75 19.03 -5.07
CA TRP A 71 6.49 19.23 -3.82
C TRP A 71 5.61 19.71 -2.66
N VAL A 72 4.54 20.48 -2.93
CA VAL A 72 3.57 20.91 -1.91
C VAL A 72 2.81 19.69 -1.39
N LEU A 73 2.24 18.89 -2.30
CA LEU A 73 1.43 17.74 -1.96
C LEU A 73 2.27 16.68 -1.22
N HIS A 74 3.46 16.37 -1.73
CA HIS A 74 4.36 15.40 -1.06
C HIS A 74 4.88 15.90 0.29
N THR A 75 5.14 17.21 0.45
CA THR A 75 5.51 17.79 1.76
C THR A 75 4.37 17.60 2.77
N ALA A 76 3.13 17.82 2.35
CA ALA A 76 1.96 17.59 3.21
C ALA A 76 1.83 16.11 3.61
N PHE A 77 2.22 15.17 2.73
CA PHE A 77 2.22 13.73 3.03
C PHE A 77 3.36 13.26 3.95
N LEU A 78 4.29 14.14 4.34
CA LEU A 78 5.19 13.84 5.46
C LEU A 78 4.42 13.76 6.80
N LEU A 79 3.29 14.46 6.94
CA LEU A 79 2.48 14.45 8.16
C LEU A 79 2.00 13.03 8.52
N PRO A 80 1.31 12.26 7.65
CA PRO A 80 0.90 10.90 8.00
C PRO A 80 2.10 9.97 8.24
N ALA A 81 3.22 10.14 7.56
CA ALA A 81 4.42 9.36 7.82
C ALA A 81 5.01 9.65 9.22
N ILE A 82 5.00 10.90 9.66
CA ILE A 82 5.41 11.31 11.01
C ILE A 82 4.45 10.72 12.05
N LEU A 83 3.13 10.82 11.84
CA LEU A 83 2.12 10.28 12.75
C LEU A 83 2.24 8.75 12.87
N ALA A 84 2.40 8.04 11.75
CA ALA A 84 2.61 6.59 11.74
C ALA A 84 3.89 6.21 12.51
N SER A 85 4.97 6.96 12.32
CA SER A 85 6.25 6.73 13.02
C SER A 85 6.11 6.95 14.53
N ALA A 86 5.50 8.06 14.94
CA ALA A 86 5.27 8.39 16.34
C ALA A 86 4.38 7.35 17.03
N ALA A 87 3.26 6.98 16.39
CA ALA A 87 2.34 5.97 16.92
C ALA A 87 3.01 4.58 16.99
N THR A 88 3.81 4.21 15.99
CA THR A 88 4.61 2.97 16.03
C THR A 88 5.56 2.96 17.23
N PHE A 89 6.28 4.07 17.47
CA PHE A 89 7.17 4.20 18.61
C PHE A 89 6.41 4.11 19.94
N LEU A 90 5.30 4.82 20.08
CA LEU A 90 4.48 4.82 21.30
C LEU A 90 3.95 3.43 21.63
N LEU A 91 3.44 2.71 20.62
CA LEU A 91 2.99 1.33 20.80
C LEU A 91 4.16 0.41 21.12
N ALA A 92 5.26 0.50 20.39
CA ALA A 92 6.45 -0.31 20.65
C ALA A 92 7.03 -0.07 22.04
N LYS A 93 6.98 1.16 22.57
CA LYS A 93 7.41 1.49 23.94
C LYS A 93 6.58 0.76 25.01
N ARG A 94 5.32 0.43 24.71
CA ARG A 94 4.46 -0.37 25.60
C ARG A 94 4.72 -1.88 25.48
N LEU A 95 5.03 -2.33 24.26
CA LEU A 95 5.09 -3.76 23.95
C LEU A 95 6.50 -4.35 23.99
N CYS A 96 7.55 -3.56 23.78
CA CYS A 96 8.93 -4.02 23.59
C CYS A 96 9.91 -3.30 24.51
N LYS A 97 10.95 -4.00 24.97
CA LYS A 97 12.08 -3.39 25.66
C LYS A 97 12.99 -2.58 24.73
N ARG A 98 12.92 -2.84 23.42
CA ARG A 98 13.73 -2.19 22.37
C ARG A 98 12.84 -1.45 21.35
N PRO A 99 12.10 -0.40 21.76
CA PRO A 99 11.15 0.28 20.88
C PRO A 99 11.79 0.92 19.63
N PHE A 100 13.02 1.42 19.76
CA PHE A 100 13.75 1.96 18.60
C PHE A 100 14.10 0.92 17.54
N VAL A 101 14.31 -0.35 17.92
CA VAL A 101 14.54 -1.43 16.96
C VAL A 101 13.25 -1.71 16.18
N ALA A 102 12.10 -1.77 16.85
CA ALA A 102 10.81 -1.95 16.19
C ALA A 102 10.48 -0.78 15.24
N LEU A 103 10.71 0.45 15.71
CA LEU A 103 10.53 1.65 14.88
C LEU A 103 11.45 1.60 13.65
N ALA A 104 12.76 1.44 13.83
CA ALA A 104 13.71 1.43 12.73
C ALA A 104 13.46 0.27 11.76
N ALA A 105 13.09 -0.92 12.26
CA ALA A 105 12.71 -2.05 11.42
C ALA A 105 11.45 -1.79 10.60
N THR A 106 10.53 -0.94 11.08
CA THR A 106 9.36 -0.48 10.32
C THR A 106 9.78 0.53 9.24
N LEU A 107 10.50 1.57 9.63
CA LEU A 107 10.82 2.71 8.77
C LEU A 107 11.84 2.37 7.65
N CYS A 108 12.75 1.42 7.90
CA CYS A 108 13.78 1.01 6.96
C CYS A 108 13.29 -0.04 5.96
N THR A 109 11.98 -0.18 5.73
CA THR A 109 11.42 -1.11 4.75
C THR A 109 11.07 -0.42 3.44
N PRO A 110 11.22 -1.11 2.29
CA PRO A 110 10.75 -0.57 1.00
C PRO A 110 9.26 -0.21 1.05
N ALA A 111 8.44 -1.03 1.71
CA ALA A 111 7.00 -0.81 1.84
C ALA A 111 6.68 0.56 2.47
N PHE A 112 7.35 0.91 3.59
CA PHE A 112 7.14 2.19 4.25
C PHE A 112 7.65 3.37 3.41
N ILE A 113 8.87 3.25 2.85
CA ILE A 113 9.50 4.35 2.12
C ILE A 113 8.72 4.67 0.84
N ILE A 114 8.37 3.66 0.04
CA ILE A 114 7.62 3.86 -1.21
C ILE A 114 6.21 4.40 -0.94
N SER A 115 5.50 3.86 0.06
CA SER A 115 4.18 4.38 0.42
C SER A 115 4.26 5.81 0.95
N GLY A 116 5.31 6.15 1.72
CA GLY A 116 5.54 7.49 2.25
C GLY A 116 5.98 8.52 1.20
N THR A 117 6.42 8.07 0.02
CA THR A 117 6.79 8.93 -1.12
C THR A 117 5.71 8.97 -2.20
N SER A 118 4.49 8.53 -1.93
CA SER A 118 3.33 8.60 -2.82
C SER A 118 2.20 9.42 -2.17
N LEU A 119 1.27 9.91 -2.99
CA LEU A 119 0.06 10.61 -2.53
C LEU A 119 -1.08 9.63 -2.25
N MET A 120 -0.76 8.35 -2.13
CA MET A 120 -1.74 7.29 -1.93
C MET A 120 -2.28 7.23 -0.50
N LEU A 121 -3.40 6.56 -0.34
CA LEU A 121 -4.14 6.44 0.90
C LEU A 121 -3.38 5.68 2.01
N ASP A 122 -2.41 4.86 1.62
CA ASP A 122 -1.84 3.81 2.46
C ASP A 122 -1.04 4.35 3.65
N THR A 123 -0.36 5.49 3.49
CA THR A 123 0.36 6.14 4.59
C THR A 123 -0.58 6.76 5.61
N TRP A 124 -1.71 7.35 5.16
CA TRP A 124 -2.76 7.85 6.04
C TRP A 124 -3.48 6.70 6.77
N LEU A 125 -3.80 5.62 6.05
CA LEU A 125 -4.33 4.41 6.67
C LEU A 125 -3.41 3.90 7.77
N LEU A 126 -2.10 3.76 7.49
CA LEU A 126 -1.12 3.31 8.47
C LEU A 126 -1.06 4.26 9.68
N ALA A 127 -1.09 5.57 9.45
CA ALA A 127 -1.07 6.56 10.53
C ALA A 127 -2.27 6.39 11.49
N TYR A 128 -3.47 6.35 10.96
CA TYR A 128 -4.67 6.19 11.79
C TYR A 128 -4.78 4.80 12.39
N PHE A 129 -4.37 3.76 11.67
CA PHE A 129 -4.32 2.40 12.18
C PHE A 129 -3.40 2.31 13.39
N MET A 130 -2.18 2.85 13.28
CA MET A 130 -1.19 2.85 14.36
C MET A 130 -1.62 3.73 15.54
N LEU A 131 -2.22 4.90 15.28
CA LEU A 131 -2.77 5.76 16.33
C LEU A 131 -3.91 5.07 17.08
N ALA A 132 -4.85 4.43 16.37
CA ALA A 132 -5.93 3.67 17.00
C ALA A 132 -5.39 2.60 17.92
N MET A 133 -4.44 1.79 17.44
CA MET A 133 -3.82 0.72 18.24
C MET A 133 -3.04 1.25 19.45
N ALA A 134 -2.22 2.28 19.26
CA ALA A 134 -1.42 2.86 20.34
C ALA A 134 -2.30 3.50 21.42
N LEU A 135 -3.31 4.27 21.02
CA LEU A 135 -4.24 4.93 21.94
C LEU A 135 -5.16 3.92 22.66
N TRP A 136 -5.57 2.83 21.98
CA TRP A 136 -6.37 1.78 22.60
C TRP A 136 -5.59 1.05 23.69
N VAL A 137 -4.37 0.60 23.38
CA VAL A 137 -3.48 -0.06 24.35
C VAL A 137 -3.17 0.86 25.53
N GLU A 138 -2.88 2.15 25.26
CA GLU A 138 -2.63 3.14 26.30
C GLU A 138 -3.87 3.43 27.16
N GLY A 139 -5.05 3.47 26.53
CA GLY A 139 -6.33 3.68 27.19
C GLY A 139 -6.63 2.58 28.21
N PHE A 140 -6.39 1.32 27.85
CA PHE A 140 -6.52 0.18 28.77
C PHE A 140 -5.47 0.25 29.87
N ALA A 141 -4.22 0.57 29.55
CA ALA A 141 -3.14 0.66 30.54
C ALA A 141 -3.37 1.76 31.59
N ARG A 142 -4.07 2.84 31.22
CA ARG A 142 -4.39 3.97 32.13
C ARG A 142 -5.80 3.95 32.68
N GLY A 143 -6.65 3.02 32.25
CA GLY A 143 -8.09 3.05 32.58
C GLY A 143 -8.81 4.31 32.06
N SER A 144 -8.30 4.93 30.97
CA SER A 144 -8.75 6.24 30.52
C SER A 144 -9.68 6.16 29.30
N ILE A 145 -10.95 6.50 29.50
CA ILE A 145 -11.97 6.55 28.45
C ILE A 145 -11.62 7.56 27.33
N ARG A 146 -10.89 8.64 27.65
CA ARG A 146 -10.48 9.65 26.66
C ARG A 146 -9.55 9.06 25.61
N TYR A 147 -8.57 8.24 26.03
CA TYR A 147 -7.68 7.55 25.08
C TYR A 147 -8.43 6.55 24.21
N LEU A 148 -9.38 5.81 24.81
CA LEU A 148 -10.21 4.85 24.08
C LEU A 148 -11.13 5.55 23.07
N PHE A 149 -11.71 6.71 23.44
CA PHE A 149 -12.51 7.51 22.52
C PHE A 149 -11.68 8.05 21.35
N CYS A 150 -10.49 8.61 21.62
CA CYS A 150 -9.58 9.03 20.55
C CYS A 150 -9.17 7.85 19.64
N ALA A 151 -8.94 6.66 20.22
CA ALA A 151 -8.67 5.46 19.43
C ALA A 151 -9.82 5.09 18.51
N ALA A 152 -11.06 5.17 18.99
CA ALA A 152 -12.27 4.90 18.21
C ALA A 152 -12.44 5.92 17.05
N ILE A 153 -12.18 7.20 17.29
CA ILE A 153 -12.13 8.22 16.22
C ILE A 153 -11.06 7.89 15.19
N CYS A 154 -9.83 7.54 15.62
CA CYS A 154 -8.77 7.14 14.72
C CYS A 154 -9.15 5.88 13.90
N ALA A 155 -9.84 4.91 14.50
CA ALA A 155 -10.37 3.75 13.79
C ALA A 155 -11.40 4.14 12.71
N GLY A 156 -12.28 5.09 13.02
CA GLY A 156 -13.22 5.65 12.05
C GLY A 156 -12.53 6.41 10.92
N LEU A 157 -11.50 7.20 11.23
CA LEU A 157 -10.69 7.89 10.20
C LEU A 157 -9.89 6.91 9.34
N ALA A 158 -9.40 5.79 9.90
CA ALA A 158 -8.82 4.70 9.12
C ALA A 158 -9.82 4.10 8.13
N LEU A 159 -11.07 3.88 8.57
CA LEU A 159 -12.19 3.45 7.73
C LEU A 159 -12.50 4.46 6.62
N TRP A 160 -12.57 5.74 6.93
CA TRP A 160 -12.79 6.81 5.95
C TRP A 160 -11.60 7.05 5.00
N THR A 161 -10.44 6.49 5.34
CA THR A 161 -9.27 6.47 4.46
C THR A 161 -9.33 5.29 3.50
N LYS A 162 -9.56 4.09 4.02
CA LYS A 162 -9.64 2.84 3.25
C LYS A 162 -10.50 1.83 4.01
N TYR A 163 -11.41 1.14 3.35
CA TYR A 163 -12.32 0.19 4.00
C TYR A 163 -11.59 -0.94 4.75
N PHE A 164 -10.32 -1.20 4.44
CA PHE A 164 -9.46 -2.06 5.27
C PHE A 164 -9.41 -1.64 6.74
N GLY A 165 -9.64 -0.37 7.07
CA GLY A 165 -9.74 0.11 8.45
C GLY A 165 -10.77 -0.63 9.30
N ILE A 166 -11.74 -1.34 8.69
CA ILE A 166 -12.71 -2.18 9.39
C ILE A 166 -12.04 -3.29 10.22
N ALA A 167 -10.82 -3.73 9.82
CA ALA A 167 -10.04 -4.72 10.55
C ALA A 167 -9.66 -4.27 11.97
N LEU A 168 -9.68 -2.96 12.26
CA LEU A 168 -9.46 -2.44 13.61
C LEU A 168 -10.56 -2.85 14.56
N ILE A 169 -11.83 -2.91 14.13
CA ILE A 169 -12.96 -3.24 15.01
C ILE A 169 -12.76 -4.61 15.69
N PRO A 170 -12.56 -5.73 14.97
CA PRO A 170 -12.29 -7.02 15.60
C PRO A 170 -10.98 -7.05 16.38
N LEU A 171 -9.91 -6.39 15.92
CA LEU A 171 -8.64 -6.37 16.63
C LEU A 171 -8.73 -5.67 17.98
N LEU A 172 -9.35 -4.49 18.05
CA LEU A 172 -9.58 -3.73 19.26
C LEU A 172 -10.52 -4.49 20.20
N THR A 173 -11.56 -5.16 19.65
CA THR A 173 -12.50 -6.01 20.39
C THR A 173 -11.78 -7.16 21.08
N VAL A 174 -11.00 -7.94 20.34
CA VAL A 174 -10.30 -9.11 20.89
C VAL A 174 -9.31 -8.68 21.96
N TYR A 175 -8.54 -7.61 21.73
CA TYR A 175 -7.65 -7.08 22.75
C TYR A 175 -8.39 -6.73 24.04
N ALA A 176 -9.53 -6.02 23.93
CA ALA A 176 -10.36 -5.66 25.08
C ALA A 176 -10.92 -6.88 25.82
N LEU A 177 -11.33 -7.92 25.08
CA LEU A 177 -11.85 -9.17 25.66
C LEU A 177 -10.78 -9.96 26.43
N LEU A 178 -9.53 -9.89 26.00
CA LEU A 178 -8.41 -10.57 26.65
C LEU A 178 -7.89 -9.84 27.88
N LYS A 179 -8.23 -8.55 28.07
CA LYS A 179 -7.85 -7.80 29.28
C LYS A 179 -8.80 -8.08 30.43
N SER A 180 -8.23 -8.32 31.62
CA SER A 180 -9.00 -8.55 32.86
C SER A 180 -9.67 -7.27 33.36
N ASP A 181 -8.88 -6.16 33.38
CA ASP A 181 -9.33 -4.86 33.86
C ASP A 181 -9.87 -4.03 32.69
N ARG A 182 -11.16 -4.15 32.44
CA ARG A 182 -11.83 -3.47 31.35
C ARG A 182 -12.61 -2.26 31.84
N PRO A 183 -12.40 -1.06 31.25
CA PRO A 183 -13.29 0.09 31.51
C PRO A 183 -14.71 -0.26 31.14
N LYS A 184 -15.69 0.13 31.97
CA LYS A 184 -17.10 -0.05 31.61
C LYS A 184 -17.40 0.64 30.29
N TYR A 185 -18.30 0.03 29.49
CA TYR A 185 -18.75 0.60 28.21
C TYR A 185 -17.70 0.77 27.12
N TRP A 186 -16.52 0.13 27.21
CA TRP A 186 -15.51 0.16 26.15
C TRP A 186 -16.09 -0.23 24.77
N TRP A 187 -17.01 -1.18 24.75
CA TRP A 187 -17.66 -1.68 23.54
C TRP A 187 -18.53 -0.62 22.85
N VAL A 188 -19.11 0.35 23.58
CA VAL A 188 -19.89 1.46 23.03
C VAL A 188 -19.01 2.32 22.11
N LEU A 189 -17.73 2.45 22.42
CA LEU A 189 -16.80 3.22 21.62
C LEU A 189 -16.52 2.60 20.26
N LEU A 190 -16.69 1.28 20.12
CA LEU A 190 -16.57 0.59 18.83
C LEU A 190 -17.76 0.87 17.89
N LEU A 191 -18.85 1.45 18.41
CA LEU A 191 -19.93 1.96 17.56
C LEU A 191 -19.52 3.22 16.79
N VAL A 192 -18.51 3.97 17.26
CA VAL A 192 -18.04 5.20 16.60
C VAL A 192 -17.55 4.92 15.19
N PRO A 193 -16.57 4.03 14.93
CA PRO A 193 -16.12 3.73 13.57
C PRO A 193 -17.25 3.12 12.72
N THR A 194 -18.15 2.33 13.31
CA THR A 194 -19.31 1.77 12.61
C THR A 194 -20.28 2.87 12.18
N ALA A 195 -20.60 3.82 13.08
CA ALA A 195 -21.46 4.96 12.78
C ALA A 195 -20.85 5.86 11.68
N MET A 196 -19.53 6.07 11.72
CA MET A 196 -18.82 6.83 10.68
C MET A 196 -18.92 6.14 9.31
N LEU A 197 -18.78 4.81 9.24
CA LEU A 197 -18.98 4.05 8.01
C LEU A 197 -20.42 4.17 7.49
N ILE A 198 -21.41 3.99 8.39
CA ILE A 198 -22.82 4.11 8.00
C ILE A 198 -23.13 5.53 7.49
N ALA A 199 -22.61 6.56 8.14
CA ALA A 199 -22.82 7.95 7.73
C ALA A 199 -22.25 8.22 6.33
N GLU A 200 -21.05 7.69 6.02
CA GLU A 200 -20.43 7.82 4.70
C GLU A 200 -21.25 7.08 3.63
N GLN A 201 -21.67 5.85 3.89
CA GLN A 201 -22.50 5.07 2.95
C GLN A 201 -23.87 5.70 2.75
N ALA A 202 -24.47 6.23 3.81
CA ALA A 202 -25.75 6.96 3.71
C ALA A 202 -25.61 8.22 2.84
N TYR A 203 -24.57 9.01 3.07
CA TYR A 203 -24.28 10.19 2.25
C TYR A 203 -24.11 9.80 0.75
N SER A 204 -23.31 8.79 0.47
CA SER A 204 -23.12 8.29 -0.88
C SER A 204 -24.43 7.84 -1.54
N TYR A 205 -25.27 7.11 -0.81
CA TYR A 205 -26.56 6.66 -1.31
C TYR A 205 -27.53 7.82 -1.58
N PHE A 206 -27.59 8.82 -0.71
CA PHE A 206 -28.45 9.98 -0.93
C PHE A 206 -28.00 10.83 -2.11
N THR A 207 -26.68 10.98 -2.30
CA THR A 207 -26.06 11.81 -3.36
C THR A 207 -26.06 11.09 -4.71
N TYR A 208 -25.58 9.83 -4.74
CA TYR A 208 -25.32 9.10 -6.00
C TYR A 208 -26.30 7.97 -6.27
N ARG A 209 -27.21 7.65 -5.33
CA ARG A 209 -28.05 6.43 -5.38
C ARG A 209 -27.21 5.15 -5.46
N HIS A 210 -26.01 5.20 -4.93
CA HIS A 210 -25.00 4.14 -5.00
C HIS A 210 -24.26 4.01 -3.66
N PHE A 211 -24.02 2.77 -3.21
CA PHE A 211 -23.20 2.49 -2.03
C PHE A 211 -21.75 2.28 -2.48
N LEU A 212 -20.83 3.17 -2.13
CA LEU A 212 -19.42 3.05 -2.53
C LEU A 212 -18.76 1.76 -2.05
N PHE A 213 -19.23 1.21 -0.92
CA PHE A 213 -18.72 -0.06 -0.41
C PHE A 213 -18.98 -1.23 -1.38
N THR A 214 -20.03 -1.18 -2.22
CA THR A 214 -20.31 -2.22 -3.20
C THR A 214 -19.24 -2.29 -4.31
N ASN A 215 -18.58 -1.17 -4.61
CA ASN A 215 -17.49 -1.16 -5.59
C ASN A 215 -16.32 -2.06 -5.16
N VAL A 216 -16.09 -2.20 -3.85
CA VAL A 216 -15.06 -3.14 -3.33
C VAL A 216 -15.40 -4.58 -3.72
N ALA A 217 -16.66 -4.98 -3.59
CA ALA A 217 -17.11 -6.32 -3.95
C ALA A 217 -16.97 -6.57 -5.46
N HIS A 218 -17.34 -5.58 -6.30
CA HIS A 218 -17.16 -5.67 -7.75
C HIS A 218 -15.69 -5.81 -8.14
N VAL A 219 -14.82 -4.94 -7.64
CA VAL A 219 -13.37 -5.01 -7.91
C VAL A 219 -12.79 -6.36 -7.49
N VAL A 220 -13.22 -6.90 -6.34
CA VAL A 220 -12.73 -8.20 -5.85
C VAL A 220 -13.26 -9.36 -6.71
N MET A 221 -14.51 -9.30 -7.16
CA MET A 221 -15.13 -10.39 -7.92
C MET A 221 -14.69 -10.39 -9.40
N ASP A 222 -14.63 -9.22 -10.03
CA ASP A 222 -14.40 -9.09 -11.46
C ASP A 222 -12.91 -9.12 -11.83
N GLU A 223 -12.05 -8.53 -10.99
CA GLU A 223 -10.62 -8.42 -11.29
C GLU A 223 -9.77 -9.54 -10.68
N ARG A 224 -10.34 -10.34 -9.77
CA ARG A 224 -9.61 -11.44 -9.15
C ARG A 224 -9.38 -12.54 -10.18
N ILE A 225 -8.13 -12.84 -10.44
CA ILE A 225 -7.74 -13.96 -11.33
C ILE A 225 -8.18 -15.27 -10.66
N SER A 226 -9.27 -15.86 -11.15
CA SER A 226 -9.93 -17.05 -10.56
C SER A 226 -9.11 -18.33 -10.68
N ASP A 227 -8.14 -18.39 -11.59
CA ASP A 227 -7.46 -19.63 -11.98
C ASP A 227 -6.30 -20.03 -11.06
N ARG A 228 -6.01 -19.25 -10.01
CA ARG A 228 -4.91 -19.55 -9.10
C ARG A 228 -5.36 -20.41 -7.94
N THR A 229 -4.55 -21.42 -7.64
CA THR A 229 -4.78 -22.26 -6.46
C THR A 229 -4.52 -21.47 -5.16
N VAL A 230 -5.15 -21.92 -4.06
CA VAL A 230 -4.95 -21.35 -2.71
C VAL A 230 -3.46 -21.31 -2.33
N TYR A 231 -2.70 -22.34 -2.72
CA TYR A 231 -1.26 -22.42 -2.46
C TYR A 231 -0.46 -21.37 -3.23
N THR A 232 -0.83 -21.09 -4.47
CA THR A 232 -0.17 -20.02 -5.27
C THR A 232 -0.35 -18.67 -4.62
N TRP A 233 -1.56 -18.33 -4.17
CA TRP A 233 -1.84 -17.10 -3.45
C TRP A 233 -1.04 -16.99 -2.15
N LEU A 234 -0.92 -18.10 -1.41
CA LEU A 234 -0.13 -18.16 -0.18
C LEU A 234 1.36 -17.86 -0.45
N LEU A 235 1.97 -18.53 -1.43
CA LEU A 235 3.39 -18.36 -1.75
C LEU A 235 3.70 -16.95 -2.28
N ILE A 236 2.84 -16.42 -3.15
CA ILE A 236 2.94 -15.04 -3.62
C ILE A 236 2.81 -14.08 -2.43
N GLY A 237 1.81 -14.27 -1.59
CA GLY A 237 1.58 -13.44 -0.41
C GLY A 237 2.76 -13.44 0.55
N LEU A 238 3.37 -14.61 0.81
CA LEU A 238 4.56 -14.72 1.65
C LEU A 238 5.76 -14.02 1.02
N SER A 239 5.94 -14.11 -0.30
CA SER A 239 7.03 -13.39 -0.99
C SER A 239 6.85 -11.87 -0.85
N PHE A 240 5.64 -11.36 -1.09
CA PHE A 240 5.33 -9.94 -0.88
C PHE A 240 5.49 -9.52 0.58
N ALA A 241 5.05 -10.34 1.53
CA ALA A 241 5.22 -10.08 2.96
C ALA A 241 6.70 -10.02 3.36
N GLY A 242 7.54 -10.89 2.79
CA GLY A 242 8.99 -10.85 2.97
C GLY A 242 9.61 -9.56 2.44
N GLY A 243 9.17 -9.10 1.26
CA GLY A 243 9.57 -7.81 0.71
C GLY A 243 9.13 -6.64 1.58
N CYS A 244 7.88 -6.66 2.09
CA CYS A 244 7.37 -5.64 2.99
C CYS A 244 8.13 -5.60 4.32
N THR A 245 8.56 -6.75 4.84
CA THR A 245 9.28 -6.90 6.11
C THR A 245 10.78 -7.14 5.90
N PHE A 246 11.34 -6.62 4.84
CA PHE A 246 12.73 -6.83 4.40
C PHE A 246 13.77 -6.58 5.50
N SER A 247 13.58 -5.56 6.31
CA SER A 247 14.46 -5.27 7.47
C SER A 247 14.45 -6.41 8.49
N VAL A 248 13.27 -6.99 8.78
CA VAL A 248 13.12 -8.12 9.71
C VAL A 248 13.66 -9.41 9.08
N MET A 249 13.49 -9.59 7.77
CA MET A 249 14.08 -10.71 7.04
C MET A 249 15.60 -10.79 7.26
N GLN A 250 16.29 -9.67 7.12
CA GLN A 250 17.73 -9.59 7.32
C GLN A 250 18.16 -9.83 8.76
N LEU A 251 17.31 -9.52 9.73
CA LEU A 251 17.55 -9.82 11.15
C LEU A 251 17.50 -11.32 11.47
N GLY A 252 17.04 -12.18 10.56
CA GLY A 252 16.90 -13.61 10.78
C GLY A 252 18.15 -14.29 11.34
N GLY A 253 19.34 -13.88 10.90
CA GLY A 253 20.61 -14.37 11.43
C GLY A 253 20.89 -14.02 12.91
N VAL A 254 20.19 -13.01 13.45
CA VAL A 254 20.27 -12.59 14.86
C VAL A 254 19.11 -13.19 15.67
N LEU A 255 17.92 -13.31 15.06
CA LEU A 255 16.68 -13.77 15.71
C LEU A 255 16.66 -15.28 15.98
N TRP A 256 17.32 -16.09 15.13
CA TRP A 256 17.24 -17.54 15.16
C TRP A 256 18.61 -18.18 15.41
N ASN A 257 18.63 -19.25 16.20
CA ASN A 257 19.83 -20.02 16.51
C ASN A 257 19.78 -21.43 15.86
N GLY A 258 20.91 -22.09 15.76
CA GLY A 258 21.16 -23.50 15.46
C GLY A 258 20.02 -24.25 14.76
N ARG A 259 19.28 -25.08 15.49
CA ARG A 259 18.22 -25.96 14.95
C ARG A 259 17.06 -25.19 14.30
N LEU A 260 16.63 -24.06 14.91
CA LEU A 260 15.52 -23.26 14.34
C LEU A 260 15.94 -22.59 13.05
N ARG A 261 17.19 -22.16 12.93
CA ARG A 261 17.72 -21.63 11.66
C ARG A 261 17.75 -22.71 10.58
N LEU A 262 18.21 -23.93 10.92
CA LEU A 262 18.21 -25.04 9.97
C LEU A 262 16.79 -25.38 9.49
N LEU A 263 15.83 -25.54 10.40
CA LEU A 263 14.43 -25.82 10.06
C LEU A 263 13.82 -24.72 9.19
N GLY A 264 14.06 -23.44 9.54
CA GLY A 264 13.62 -22.30 8.74
C GLY A 264 14.23 -22.29 7.33
N THR A 265 15.50 -22.65 7.20
CA THR A 265 16.19 -22.75 5.91
C THR A 265 15.60 -23.89 5.08
N LEU A 266 15.36 -25.07 5.67
CA LEU A 266 14.75 -26.19 4.97
C LEU A 266 13.32 -25.88 4.51
N LEU A 267 12.53 -25.23 5.36
CA LEU A 267 11.19 -24.79 5.01
C LEU A 267 11.23 -23.77 3.86
N TRP A 268 12.12 -22.80 3.93
CA TRP A 268 12.32 -21.83 2.86
C TRP A 268 12.70 -22.48 1.53
N LEU A 269 13.64 -23.44 1.54
CA LEU A 269 14.03 -24.18 0.33
C LEU A 269 12.86 -24.95 -0.27
N ALA A 270 12.08 -25.64 0.57
CA ALA A 270 10.90 -26.37 0.13
C ALA A 270 9.83 -25.47 -0.50
N MET A 271 9.56 -24.32 0.15
CA MET A 271 8.60 -23.32 -0.36
C MET A 271 9.09 -22.64 -1.64
N SER A 272 10.39 -22.35 -1.74
CA SER A 272 11.01 -21.79 -2.95
C SER A 272 10.94 -22.78 -4.12
N PHE A 273 11.24 -24.05 -3.87
CA PHE A 273 11.08 -25.12 -4.87
C PHE A 273 9.62 -25.25 -5.34
N LEU A 274 8.67 -25.24 -4.40
CA LEU A 274 7.25 -25.29 -4.72
C LEU A 274 6.81 -24.07 -5.55
N LEU A 275 7.27 -22.88 -5.24
CA LEU A 275 6.99 -21.67 -6.02
C LEU A 275 7.49 -21.82 -7.46
N VAL A 276 8.76 -22.24 -7.64
CA VAL A 276 9.35 -22.45 -8.97
C VAL A 276 8.59 -23.50 -9.73
N TRP A 277 8.23 -24.62 -9.08
CA TRP A 277 7.49 -25.71 -9.71
C TRP A 277 6.08 -25.29 -10.15
N LEU A 278 5.33 -24.55 -9.33
CA LEU A 278 4.01 -24.03 -9.68
C LEU A 278 4.09 -23.03 -10.83
N THR A 279 5.04 -22.10 -10.76
CA THR A 279 5.21 -21.07 -11.80
C THR A 279 5.69 -21.63 -13.14
N SER A 280 6.43 -22.74 -13.14
CA SER A 280 6.87 -23.41 -14.37
C SER A 280 5.77 -24.19 -15.06
N ARG A 281 4.80 -24.74 -14.32
CA ARG A 281 3.70 -25.54 -14.89
C ARG A 281 2.59 -24.67 -15.50
N ASP A 282 2.20 -23.62 -14.83
CA ASP A 282 0.94 -22.90 -15.16
C ASP A 282 1.14 -21.65 -15.99
N ASN A 283 2.37 -21.34 -16.49
CA ASN A 283 2.68 -20.02 -17.08
C ASN A 283 2.09 -18.86 -16.25
N VAL A 284 2.17 -18.97 -14.92
CA VAL A 284 1.51 -18.07 -13.98
C VAL A 284 1.93 -16.63 -14.25
N THR A 285 0.98 -15.86 -14.73
CA THR A 285 1.09 -14.42 -14.80
C THR A 285 0.80 -13.86 -13.42
N LEU A 286 1.80 -13.32 -12.73
CA LEU A 286 1.65 -12.71 -11.38
C LEU A 286 0.86 -11.40 -11.41
N THR A 287 0.77 -10.81 -12.57
CA THR A 287 -0.03 -9.62 -12.87
C THR A 287 -0.65 -9.80 -14.26
N ALA A 288 -1.81 -9.25 -14.51
CA ALA A 288 -2.56 -9.41 -15.75
C ALA A 288 -1.68 -9.43 -17.03
N GLY A 289 -1.41 -10.62 -17.57
CA GLY A 289 -0.77 -10.80 -18.88
C GLY A 289 0.77 -10.82 -18.94
N PHE A 290 1.50 -10.62 -17.84
CA PHE A 290 2.98 -10.63 -17.87
C PHE A 290 3.55 -11.98 -17.44
N LYS A 291 4.30 -12.65 -18.33
CA LYS A 291 5.17 -13.77 -17.96
C LYS A 291 6.29 -13.24 -17.05
N LEU A 292 6.47 -13.84 -15.88
CA LEU A 292 7.57 -13.47 -15.01
C LEU A 292 8.91 -13.88 -15.64
N PRO A 293 9.85 -12.96 -15.78
CA PRO A 293 11.22 -13.34 -16.12
C PRO A 293 11.82 -14.19 -14.98
N THR A 294 12.71 -15.11 -15.32
CA THR A 294 13.39 -16.03 -14.39
C THR A 294 14.00 -15.30 -13.18
N VAL A 295 14.53 -14.09 -13.39
CA VAL A 295 15.08 -13.23 -12.33
C VAL A 295 14.02 -12.88 -11.30
N SER A 296 12.78 -12.59 -11.72
CA SER A 296 11.68 -12.26 -10.79
C SER A 296 11.30 -13.47 -9.93
N ILE A 297 11.29 -14.69 -10.50
CA ILE A 297 11.02 -15.91 -9.73
C ILE A 297 12.08 -16.10 -8.65
N PHE A 298 13.36 -15.87 -8.98
CA PHE A 298 14.44 -15.95 -8.00
C PHE A 298 14.27 -14.90 -6.88
N VAL A 299 13.92 -13.67 -7.21
CA VAL A 299 13.65 -12.62 -6.21
C VAL A 299 12.50 -13.02 -5.30
N TYR A 300 11.39 -13.54 -5.84
CA TYR A 300 10.27 -14.03 -5.03
C TYR A 300 10.68 -15.19 -4.12
N ALA A 301 11.51 -16.11 -4.61
CA ALA A 301 12.01 -17.22 -3.81
C ALA A 301 12.88 -16.73 -2.63
N VAL A 302 13.74 -15.73 -2.86
CA VAL A 302 14.53 -15.10 -1.78
C VAL A 302 13.61 -14.41 -0.77
N LEU A 303 12.60 -13.69 -1.23
CA LEU A 303 11.68 -12.97 -0.34
C LEU A 303 10.76 -13.91 0.46
N LEU A 304 10.54 -15.15 0.00
CA LEU A 304 9.84 -16.19 0.79
C LEU A 304 10.51 -16.44 2.15
N LEU A 305 11.83 -16.25 2.26
CA LEU A 305 12.53 -16.34 3.55
C LEU A 305 11.96 -15.35 4.56
N GLY A 306 11.72 -14.11 4.14
CA GLY A 306 11.10 -13.09 4.99
C GLY A 306 9.67 -13.45 5.37
N GLY A 307 8.88 -13.89 4.38
CA GLY A 307 7.49 -14.31 4.61
C GLY A 307 7.37 -15.50 5.56
N SER A 308 8.25 -16.50 5.45
CA SER A 308 8.24 -17.65 6.37
C SER A 308 8.54 -17.26 7.83
N GLN A 309 9.24 -16.16 8.06
CA GLN A 309 9.50 -15.65 9.41
C GLN A 309 8.24 -15.15 10.12
N LEU A 310 7.20 -14.74 9.38
CA LEU A 310 5.92 -14.34 9.98
C LEU A 310 5.36 -15.45 10.88
N PHE A 311 5.30 -16.68 10.36
CA PHE A 311 4.82 -17.83 11.12
C PHE A 311 5.72 -18.17 12.29
N SER A 312 7.03 -18.15 12.06
CA SER A 312 8.02 -18.49 13.10
C SER A 312 8.00 -17.49 14.24
N LEU A 313 7.90 -16.19 13.95
CA LEU A 313 7.83 -15.13 14.95
C LEU A 313 6.50 -15.21 15.71
N THR A 314 5.38 -15.35 15.03
CA THR A 314 4.05 -15.46 15.65
C THR A 314 3.96 -16.70 16.54
N TYR A 315 4.38 -17.87 16.04
CA TYR A 315 4.41 -19.10 16.82
C TYR A 315 5.32 -18.99 18.05
N SER A 316 6.53 -18.47 17.86
CA SER A 316 7.46 -18.26 18.97
C SER A 316 6.91 -17.34 20.04
N GLU A 317 6.25 -16.26 19.65
CA GLU A 317 5.63 -15.30 20.57
C GLU A 317 4.52 -15.95 21.39
N LEU A 318 3.54 -16.59 20.73
CA LEU A 318 2.41 -17.23 21.41
C LEU A 318 2.84 -18.40 22.29
N ARG A 319 3.88 -19.14 21.93
CA ARG A 319 4.41 -20.23 22.75
C ARG A 319 5.07 -19.74 24.04
N HIS A 320 5.70 -18.57 24.04
CA HIS A 320 6.49 -18.11 25.17
C HIS A 320 5.75 -17.12 26.08
N ARG A 321 4.78 -16.36 25.55
CA ARG A 321 4.08 -15.32 26.31
C ARG A 321 2.58 -15.53 26.37
N ALA A 322 1.91 -15.68 25.25
CA ALA A 322 0.46 -15.83 25.12
C ALA A 322 -0.37 -14.77 25.88
N ASP A 323 0.23 -13.58 26.12
CA ASP A 323 -0.44 -12.44 26.75
C ASP A 323 -1.38 -11.73 25.77
N PRO A 324 -2.25 -10.81 26.22
CA PRO A 324 -3.16 -10.08 25.32
C PRO A 324 -2.44 -9.33 24.20
N GLU A 325 -1.24 -8.82 24.46
CA GLU A 325 -0.39 -8.14 23.49
C GLU A 325 0.14 -9.10 22.42
N SER A 326 0.50 -10.31 22.82
CA SER A 326 0.94 -11.37 21.90
C SER A 326 -0.17 -11.81 20.96
N TRP A 327 -1.38 -12.00 21.49
CA TRP A 327 -2.56 -12.31 20.69
C TRP A 327 -2.94 -11.16 19.77
N LEU A 328 -2.86 -9.91 20.24
CA LEU A 328 -3.11 -8.73 19.41
C LEU A 328 -2.19 -8.72 18.19
N LEU A 329 -0.88 -8.87 18.39
CA LEU A 329 0.12 -8.86 17.32
C LEU A 329 -0.08 -10.05 16.36
N ALA A 330 -0.36 -11.23 16.89
CA ALA A 330 -0.58 -12.44 16.10
C ALA A 330 -1.82 -12.32 15.19
N LEU A 331 -2.95 -11.88 15.74
CA LEU A 331 -4.19 -11.70 14.99
C LEU A 331 -4.10 -10.55 13.99
N TRP A 332 -3.39 -9.49 14.33
CA TRP A 332 -3.12 -8.39 13.42
C TRP A 332 -2.34 -8.87 12.19
N ILE A 333 -1.24 -9.61 12.39
CA ILE A 333 -0.44 -10.17 11.30
C ILE A 333 -1.28 -11.15 10.47
N ALA A 334 -1.93 -12.12 11.13
CA ALA A 334 -2.72 -13.14 10.45
C ALA A 334 -3.90 -12.53 9.67
N GLY A 335 -4.64 -11.60 10.27
CA GLY A 335 -5.78 -10.93 9.64
C GLY A 335 -5.37 -10.07 8.44
N THR A 336 -4.29 -9.27 8.57
CA THR A 336 -3.77 -8.47 7.45
C THR A 336 -3.25 -9.34 6.32
N PHE A 337 -2.51 -10.41 6.66
CA PHE A 337 -1.98 -11.35 5.67
C PHE A 337 -3.11 -12.08 4.94
N PHE A 338 -4.10 -12.60 5.68
CA PHE A 338 -5.27 -13.24 5.10
C PHE A 338 -6.03 -12.30 4.17
N PHE A 339 -6.30 -11.07 4.61
CA PHE A 339 -6.96 -10.08 3.79
C PHE A 339 -6.19 -9.79 2.50
N ALA A 340 -4.89 -9.55 2.61
CA ALA A 340 -4.04 -9.23 1.45
C ALA A 340 -3.93 -10.39 0.45
N CYS A 341 -3.95 -11.65 0.91
CA CYS A 341 -3.83 -12.82 0.04
C CYS A 341 -5.15 -13.30 -0.53
N TYR A 342 -6.25 -13.21 0.25
CA TYR A 342 -7.48 -13.92 -0.07
C TYR A 342 -8.72 -13.05 -0.25
N VAL A 343 -8.65 -11.78 0.18
CA VAL A 343 -9.79 -10.87 0.09
C VAL A 343 -9.58 -9.79 -0.97
N THR A 344 -8.36 -9.24 -1.12
CA THR A 344 -8.07 -8.25 -2.16
C THR A 344 -8.01 -8.87 -3.56
N TRP A 345 -8.27 -8.07 -4.58
CA TRP A 345 -8.19 -8.50 -5.99
C TRP A 345 -6.76 -8.90 -6.41
N SER A 346 -5.73 -8.31 -5.81
CA SER A 346 -4.33 -8.66 -6.05
C SER A 346 -3.50 -8.60 -4.77
N VAL A 347 -2.50 -9.47 -4.66
CA VAL A 347 -1.48 -9.36 -3.61
C VAL A 347 -0.54 -8.21 -3.99
N ASN A 348 -0.45 -7.22 -3.13
CA ASN A 348 0.44 -6.07 -3.33
C ASN A 348 1.04 -5.56 -2.02
N VAL A 349 2.11 -4.78 -2.13
CA VAL A 349 2.84 -4.21 -0.99
C VAL A 349 1.95 -3.33 -0.12
N ARG A 350 1.05 -2.56 -0.74
CA ARG A 350 0.15 -1.62 -0.04
C ARG A 350 -0.83 -2.34 0.89
N SER A 351 -1.37 -3.48 0.46
CA SER A 351 -2.29 -4.28 1.28
C SER A 351 -1.60 -4.95 2.47
N LEU A 352 -0.28 -5.18 2.38
CA LEU A 352 0.53 -5.75 3.44
C LEU A 352 1.20 -4.70 4.36
N LEU A 353 1.23 -3.43 3.96
CA LEU A 353 1.87 -2.37 4.75
C LEU A 353 1.40 -2.32 6.21
N PRO A 354 0.10 -2.48 6.55
CA PRO A 354 -0.34 -2.44 7.93
C PRO A 354 0.25 -3.51 8.84
N LEU A 355 0.73 -4.66 8.31
CA LEU A 355 1.36 -5.70 9.15
C LEU A 355 2.82 -5.39 9.52
N VAL A 356 3.49 -4.48 8.80
CA VAL A 356 4.93 -4.22 8.98
C VAL A 356 5.30 -3.81 10.41
N PRO A 357 4.59 -2.87 11.07
CA PRO A 357 4.88 -2.51 12.46
C PRO A 357 4.71 -3.68 13.43
N ALA A 358 3.67 -4.52 13.24
CA ALA A 358 3.43 -5.66 14.11
C ALA A 358 4.56 -6.69 14.02
N VAL A 359 5.03 -6.99 12.80
CA VAL A 359 6.17 -7.90 12.57
C VAL A 359 7.46 -7.34 13.17
N ALA A 360 7.70 -6.04 13.00
CA ALA A 360 8.85 -5.35 13.59
C ALA A 360 8.81 -5.41 15.13
N MET A 361 7.62 -5.26 15.73
CA MET A 361 7.45 -5.42 17.19
C MET A 361 7.69 -6.87 17.64
N LEU A 362 7.18 -7.88 16.90
CA LEU A 362 7.48 -9.28 17.22
C LEU A 362 8.98 -9.57 17.14
N ALA A 363 9.68 -9.04 16.14
CA ALA A 363 11.13 -9.18 16.04
C ALA A 363 11.85 -8.54 17.23
N ALA A 364 11.45 -7.33 17.66
CA ALA A 364 11.98 -6.66 18.82
C ALA A 364 11.69 -7.45 20.10
N ARG A 365 10.47 -7.96 20.30
CA ARG A 365 10.08 -8.83 21.44
C ARG A 365 10.87 -10.13 21.44
N ARG A 366 11.16 -10.70 20.24
CA ARG A 366 12.01 -11.89 20.13
C ARG A 366 13.45 -11.60 20.59
N LEU A 367 14.00 -10.43 20.24
CA LEU A 367 15.33 -9.99 20.70
C LEU A 367 15.39 -9.80 22.21
N ASP A 368 14.26 -9.52 22.88
CA ASP A 368 14.18 -9.41 24.34
C ASP A 368 14.30 -10.76 25.07
N PHE A 369 14.05 -11.87 24.37
CA PHE A 369 14.15 -13.24 24.89
C PHE A 369 15.51 -13.89 24.68
N ILE A 370 16.22 -13.47 23.65
CA ILE A 370 17.48 -14.11 23.29
C ILE A 370 18.54 -13.67 24.28
N GLU A 371 19.16 -14.65 25.02
CA GLU A 371 20.37 -14.39 25.75
C GLU A 371 21.47 -13.89 24.82
N VAL A 372 21.81 -12.64 24.94
CA VAL A 372 22.82 -11.98 24.14
C VAL A 372 24.15 -12.14 24.78
N VAL A 373 24.97 -13.11 24.36
CA VAL A 373 26.34 -13.37 24.85
C VAL A 373 27.22 -12.11 24.74
N ASN A 374 27.03 -11.29 23.69
CA ASN A 374 27.78 -10.04 23.52
C ASN A 374 26.83 -8.92 23.03
N PRO A 375 26.27 -8.12 23.97
CA PRO A 375 25.31 -7.06 23.63
C PRO A 375 25.86 -6.01 22.64
N LYS A 376 27.13 -5.61 22.79
CA LYS A 376 27.77 -4.62 21.91
C LYS A 376 27.86 -5.15 20.47
N LYS A 377 28.29 -6.39 20.28
CA LYS A 377 28.40 -7.03 18.95
C LYS A 377 27.01 -7.20 18.31
N THR A 378 26.01 -7.61 19.09
CA THR A 378 24.63 -7.80 18.62
C THR A 378 24.01 -6.46 18.22
N ASN A 379 24.12 -5.42 19.02
CA ASN A 379 23.63 -4.09 18.69
C ASN A 379 24.29 -3.53 17.42
N ARG A 380 25.62 -3.70 17.27
CA ARG A 380 26.32 -3.29 16.04
C ARG A 380 25.77 -4.03 14.82
N ARG A 381 25.52 -5.34 14.92
CA ARG A 381 24.91 -6.11 13.82
C ARG A 381 23.51 -5.62 13.45
N ILE A 382 22.66 -5.35 14.46
CA ILE A 382 21.31 -4.82 14.25
C ILE A 382 21.40 -3.47 13.53
N VAL A 383 22.24 -2.55 13.99
CA VAL A 383 22.43 -1.24 13.35
C VAL A 383 22.91 -1.40 11.90
N THR A 384 23.91 -2.24 11.67
CA THR A 384 24.41 -2.49 10.30
C THR A 384 23.30 -3.03 9.37
N ILE A 385 22.52 -4.02 9.83
CA ILE A 385 21.43 -4.62 9.07
C ILE A 385 20.35 -3.57 8.74
N LEU A 386 19.93 -2.79 9.71
CA LEU A 386 18.93 -1.74 9.50
C LEU A 386 19.44 -0.62 8.59
N SER A 387 20.73 -0.27 8.66
CA SER A 387 21.34 0.68 7.74
C SER A 387 21.36 0.15 6.30
N VAL A 388 21.73 -1.11 6.09
CA VAL A 388 21.68 -1.76 4.78
C VAL A 388 20.24 -1.79 4.25
N SER A 389 19.27 -2.14 5.10
CA SER A 389 17.85 -2.13 4.73
C SER A 389 17.38 -0.73 4.33
N ALA A 390 17.79 0.31 5.06
CA ALA A 390 17.50 1.69 4.73
C ALA A 390 18.07 2.10 3.36
N ILE A 391 19.33 1.74 3.09
CA ILE A 391 19.99 2.04 1.80
C ILE A 391 19.24 1.34 0.66
N VAL A 392 18.94 0.05 0.78
CA VAL A 392 18.19 -0.69 -0.25
C VAL A 392 16.82 -0.05 -0.47
N SER A 393 16.10 0.30 0.60
CA SER A 393 14.78 0.95 0.50
C SER A 393 14.84 2.31 -0.20
N LEU A 394 15.88 3.10 0.06
CA LEU A 394 16.09 4.38 -0.61
C LEU A 394 16.45 4.21 -2.09
N LEU A 395 17.25 3.19 -2.45
CA LEU A 395 17.57 2.88 -3.85
C LEU A 395 16.32 2.45 -4.62
N ILE A 396 15.44 1.63 -4.01
CA ILE A 396 14.18 1.25 -4.63
C ILE A 396 13.25 2.47 -4.81
N ALA A 397 13.15 3.36 -3.80
CA ALA A 397 12.38 4.59 -3.90
C ALA A 397 12.94 5.55 -4.96
N ARG A 398 14.27 5.56 -5.15
CA ARG A 398 14.91 6.31 -6.23
C ARG A 398 14.51 5.77 -7.60
N ALA A 399 14.54 4.45 -7.79
CA ALA A 399 14.12 3.80 -9.03
C ALA A 399 12.63 4.06 -9.33
N ASP A 400 11.77 4.04 -8.30
CA ASP A 400 10.35 4.36 -8.42
C ASP A 400 10.12 5.84 -8.81
N MET A 401 10.89 6.77 -8.26
CA MET A 401 10.87 8.19 -8.66
C MET A 401 11.34 8.37 -10.11
N GLU A 402 12.37 7.65 -10.53
CA GLU A 402 12.88 7.68 -11.90
C GLU A 402 11.84 7.15 -12.90
N TRP A 403 11.13 6.10 -12.55
CA TRP A 403 10.02 5.62 -13.35
C TRP A 403 8.90 6.68 -13.49
N ALA A 404 8.51 7.34 -12.40
CA ALA A 404 7.55 8.44 -12.45
C ALA A 404 8.05 9.57 -13.35
N GLN A 405 9.34 9.93 -13.28
CA GLN A 405 9.96 10.95 -14.09
C GLN A 405 9.90 10.61 -15.59
N SER A 406 10.18 9.36 -15.98
CA SER A 406 10.13 8.94 -17.38
C SER A 406 8.71 9.08 -17.97
N GLN A 407 7.67 8.83 -17.19
CA GLN A 407 6.28 9.03 -17.62
C GLN A 407 5.96 10.51 -17.85
N ARG A 408 6.44 11.40 -16.98
CA ARG A 408 6.27 12.84 -17.13
C ARG A 408 7.01 13.37 -18.36
N GLU A 409 8.25 12.97 -18.57
CA GLU A 409 9.05 13.37 -19.72
C GLU A 409 8.42 12.89 -21.04
N ALA A 410 7.93 11.66 -21.08
CA ALA A 410 7.21 11.12 -22.23
C ALA A 410 5.94 11.95 -22.54
N ALA A 411 5.16 12.26 -21.50
CA ALA A 411 3.93 13.03 -21.66
C ALA A 411 4.20 14.45 -22.21
N TYR A 412 5.20 15.14 -21.71
CA TYR A 412 5.55 16.48 -22.19
C TYR A 412 6.05 16.43 -23.64
N ARG A 413 6.92 15.50 -23.99
CA ARG A 413 7.40 15.33 -25.36
C ARG A 413 6.25 15.09 -26.35
N TYR A 414 5.32 14.22 -26.01
CA TYR A 414 4.16 13.96 -26.84
C TYR A 414 3.11 15.07 -26.79
N GLY A 415 3.04 15.84 -25.71
CA GLY A 415 2.28 17.08 -25.65
C GLY A 415 2.78 18.14 -26.63
N ASP A 416 4.10 18.30 -26.75
CA ASP A 416 4.69 19.21 -27.74
C ASP A 416 4.51 18.69 -29.18
N PHE A 417 4.63 17.39 -29.40
CA PHE A 417 4.27 16.77 -30.69
C PHE A 417 2.81 17.06 -31.06
N ALA A 418 1.89 16.92 -30.10
CA ALA A 418 0.45 17.16 -30.36
C ALA A 418 0.15 18.59 -30.82
N LYS A 419 0.88 19.60 -30.30
CA LYS A 419 0.75 21.01 -30.69
C LYS A 419 1.20 21.27 -32.15
N SER A 420 2.11 20.47 -32.67
CA SER A 420 2.66 20.63 -34.01
C SER A 420 2.03 19.72 -35.05
N HIS A 421 1.17 18.78 -34.64
CA HIS A 421 0.53 17.82 -35.54
C HIS A 421 -0.73 18.40 -36.15
N HIS A 422 -0.98 18.13 -37.48
CA HIS A 422 -2.13 18.67 -38.17
C HIS A 422 -3.45 17.94 -37.85
N GLY A 423 -3.41 16.64 -37.49
CA GLY A 423 -4.56 15.86 -37.04
C GLY A 423 -4.74 15.93 -35.54
N THR A 424 -5.79 15.30 -35.03
CA THR A 424 -5.99 15.20 -33.60
C THR A 424 -5.07 14.15 -33.01
N VAL A 425 -4.41 14.50 -31.90
CA VAL A 425 -3.59 13.56 -31.14
C VAL A 425 -4.35 13.12 -29.91
N TYR A 426 -4.54 11.82 -29.78
CA TYR A 426 -5.14 11.17 -28.63
C TYR A 426 -4.09 10.38 -27.86
N PHE A 427 -4.32 10.12 -26.58
CA PHE A 427 -3.52 9.17 -25.83
C PHE A 427 -4.41 8.11 -25.15
N GLN A 428 -3.84 6.96 -24.85
CA GLN A 428 -4.40 5.92 -24.00
C GLN A 428 -3.57 5.73 -22.73
N GLY A 429 -4.06 4.88 -21.83
CA GLY A 429 -3.41 4.58 -20.56
C GLY A 429 -3.81 5.56 -19.46
N HIS A 430 -3.33 5.25 -18.26
CA HIS A 430 -3.64 6.02 -17.06
C HIS A 430 -2.37 6.35 -16.25
N TRP A 431 -2.46 6.54 -14.94
CA TRP A 431 -1.38 6.88 -14.02
C TRP A 431 -0.78 8.27 -14.26
N GLY A 432 0.49 8.44 -13.92
CA GLY A 432 1.18 9.71 -14.12
C GLY A 432 1.21 10.18 -15.57
N PHE A 433 1.29 9.26 -16.53
CA PHE A 433 1.23 9.59 -17.96
C PHE A 433 -0.07 10.32 -18.33
N GLN A 434 -1.22 9.81 -17.87
CA GLN A 434 -2.53 10.46 -18.07
C GLN A 434 -2.54 11.87 -17.47
N HIS A 435 -2.04 12.03 -16.24
CA HIS A 435 -2.02 13.32 -15.56
C HIS A 435 -1.30 14.38 -16.37
N TYR A 436 -0.09 14.09 -16.84
CA TYR A 436 0.73 15.05 -17.59
C TYR A 436 0.28 15.24 -19.03
N MET A 437 -0.33 14.24 -19.68
CA MET A 437 -0.95 14.39 -20.99
C MET A 437 -2.16 15.34 -20.92
N HIS A 438 -2.99 15.24 -19.88
CA HIS A 438 -4.07 16.20 -19.65
C HIS A 438 -3.54 17.60 -19.35
N GLU A 439 -2.46 17.75 -18.57
CA GLU A 439 -1.81 19.05 -18.35
C GLU A 439 -1.23 19.65 -19.64
N ALA A 440 -0.74 18.81 -20.54
CA ALA A 440 -0.30 19.23 -21.88
C ALA A 440 -1.45 19.55 -22.85
N GLY A 441 -2.71 19.35 -22.44
CA GLY A 441 -3.90 19.63 -23.25
C GLY A 441 -4.22 18.58 -24.32
N VAL A 442 -3.65 17.37 -24.23
CA VAL A 442 -3.90 16.28 -25.17
C VAL A 442 -5.17 15.53 -24.77
N ALA A 443 -6.02 15.25 -25.76
CA ALA A 443 -7.27 14.52 -25.55
C ALA A 443 -7.05 13.04 -25.25
N GLN A 444 -7.79 12.49 -24.27
CA GLN A 444 -7.74 11.06 -24.00
C GLN A 444 -8.69 10.31 -24.94
N PHE A 445 -8.21 9.20 -25.51
CA PHE A 445 -9.02 8.31 -26.31
C PHE A 445 -10.09 7.64 -25.44
N ASP A 446 -11.35 7.79 -25.80
CA ASP A 446 -12.48 7.09 -25.19
C ASP A 446 -13.05 6.08 -26.17
N ALA A 447 -13.07 4.81 -25.78
CA ALA A 447 -13.47 3.71 -26.66
C ALA A 447 -14.95 3.72 -27.04
N LYS A 448 -15.80 4.50 -26.35
CA LYS A 448 -17.23 4.63 -26.67
C LYS A 448 -17.53 5.85 -27.53
N THR A 449 -16.82 6.93 -27.35
CA THR A 449 -17.17 8.24 -27.91
C THR A 449 -16.20 8.77 -28.95
N THR A 450 -14.92 8.34 -28.93
CA THR A 450 -13.91 8.82 -29.87
C THR A 450 -14.06 8.16 -31.22
N VAL A 451 -14.27 8.97 -32.26
CA VAL A 451 -14.27 8.55 -33.67
C VAL A 451 -12.97 9.06 -34.31
N LEU A 452 -12.08 8.13 -34.66
CA LEU A 452 -10.81 8.46 -35.32
C LEU A 452 -11.02 8.85 -36.78
N GLN A 453 -10.32 9.90 -37.19
CA GLN A 453 -10.30 10.39 -38.59
C GLN A 453 -8.94 10.08 -39.24
N PRO A 454 -8.87 9.98 -40.59
CA PRO A 454 -7.61 9.86 -41.30
C PRO A 454 -6.66 11.03 -40.94
N GLY A 455 -5.46 10.68 -40.47
CA GLY A 455 -4.46 11.66 -40.00
C GLY A 455 -4.41 11.81 -38.49
N ASP A 456 -5.36 11.27 -37.73
CA ASP A 456 -5.29 11.25 -36.27
C ASP A 456 -4.18 10.29 -35.78
N VAL A 457 -3.64 10.59 -34.59
CA VAL A 457 -2.59 9.78 -33.95
C VAL A 457 -3.06 9.36 -32.58
N VAL A 458 -2.83 8.09 -32.22
CA VAL A 458 -3.09 7.56 -30.86
C VAL A 458 -1.78 7.11 -30.24
N ILE A 459 -1.42 7.72 -29.11
CA ILE A 459 -0.23 7.42 -28.32
C ILE A 459 -0.57 6.34 -27.29
N CYS A 460 0.09 5.19 -27.39
CA CYS A 460 -0.17 4.03 -26.53
C CYS A 460 1.09 3.70 -25.69
N PRO A 461 1.13 3.99 -24.38
CA PRO A 461 2.26 3.64 -23.53
C PRO A 461 2.28 2.12 -23.30
N ARG A 462 3.42 1.45 -23.55
CA ARG A 462 3.56 -0.01 -23.37
C ARG A 462 3.63 -0.44 -21.91
N ASN A 463 4.28 0.37 -21.07
CA ASN A 463 4.45 0.08 -19.64
C ASN A 463 3.34 0.76 -18.81
N ASN A 464 2.10 0.61 -19.25
CA ASN A 464 0.94 1.18 -18.58
C ASN A 464 -0.20 0.15 -18.63
N ALA A 465 -1.17 0.27 -17.75
CA ALA A 465 -2.34 -0.58 -17.75
C ALA A 465 -3.49 0.10 -18.51
N ASN A 466 -4.53 -0.69 -18.84
CA ASN A 466 -5.77 -0.24 -19.49
C ASN A 466 -5.55 0.42 -20.86
N VAL A 467 -4.57 -0.06 -21.59
CA VAL A 467 -4.37 0.28 -23.01
C VAL A 467 -5.16 -0.72 -23.85
N ARG A 468 -6.18 -0.26 -24.52
CA ARG A 468 -7.02 -1.09 -25.38
C ARG A 468 -6.39 -1.27 -26.76
N PRO A 469 -6.39 -2.48 -27.33
CA PRO A 469 -5.92 -2.67 -28.69
C PRO A 469 -6.82 -1.90 -29.67
N ILE A 470 -6.19 -1.14 -30.57
CA ILE A 470 -6.88 -0.52 -31.69
C ILE A 470 -6.78 -1.49 -32.85
N PRO A 471 -7.88 -1.79 -33.57
CA PRO A 471 -7.88 -2.74 -34.69
C PRO A 471 -6.84 -2.33 -35.74
N ARG A 472 -6.03 -3.29 -36.22
CA ARG A 472 -4.92 -3.05 -37.15
C ARG A 472 -5.41 -2.58 -38.54
N ASP A 473 -6.63 -2.91 -38.90
CA ASP A 473 -7.26 -2.53 -40.18
C ASP A 473 -7.45 -1.01 -40.30
N TYR A 474 -7.42 -0.29 -39.16
CA TYR A 474 -7.59 1.16 -39.11
C TYR A 474 -6.30 1.90 -38.72
N THR A 475 -5.21 1.21 -38.39
CA THR A 475 -4.04 1.85 -37.88
C THR A 475 -2.73 1.27 -38.42
N ALA A 476 -1.74 2.13 -38.68
CA ALA A 476 -0.35 1.76 -38.93
C ALA A 476 0.54 2.28 -37.81
N ALA A 477 1.42 1.43 -37.26
CA ALA A 477 2.41 1.87 -36.30
C ALA A 477 3.44 2.78 -36.99
N ARG A 478 3.57 4.05 -36.53
CA ARG A 478 4.48 5.04 -37.13
C ARG A 478 5.85 5.11 -36.47
N ALA A 479 5.88 4.98 -35.13
CA ALA A 479 7.13 5.11 -34.37
C ALA A 479 7.04 4.35 -33.04
N HIS A 480 8.23 3.98 -32.55
CA HIS A 480 8.42 3.45 -31.18
C HIS A 480 9.50 4.27 -30.51
N ASP A 481 9.13 5.00 -29.44
CA ASP A 481 10.09 5.71 -28.60
C ASP A 481 10.26 4.98 -27.29
N GLN A 482 11.50 4.89 -26.82
CA GLN A 482 11.82 4.37 -25.49
C GLN A 482 12.32 5.51 -24.62
N PHE A 483 11.60 5.78 -23.52
CA PHE A 483 12.04 6.72 -22.51
C PHE A 483 12.75 5.95 -21.42
N SER A 484 14.06 6.15 -21.33
CA SER A 484 14.89 5.71 -20.23
C SER A 484 15.57 6.93 -19.66
N ILE A 485 15.69 7.00 -18.35
CA ILE A 485 16.51 8.01 -17.72
C ILE A 485 17.95 7.62 -18.00
N ALA A 486 18.59 8.36 -18.89
CA ALA A 486 20.03 8.27 -19.03
C ALA A 486 20.63 8.66 -17.66
N HIS A 487 21.47 7.81 -17.11
CA HIS A 487 22.30 8.17 -15.96
C HIS A 487 23.11 9.41 -16.32
N ARG A 488 22.64 10.57 -15.86
CA ARG A 488 23.39 11.82 -15.83
C ARG A 488 24.14 11.95 -14.53
#